data_7e7f5fc2cd541c1a3151f22893c2e776
#
_entry.id   7e7f5fc2cd541c1a3151f22893c2e776
#
_cell.length_a   1.000
_cell.length_b   1.000
_cell.length_c   1.000
_cell.angle_alpha   90.00
_cell.angle_beta   90.00
_cell.angle_gamma   90.00
#
_symmetry.space_group_name_H-M   'P 1'
#
loop_
_entity.id
_entity.type
_entity.pdbx_description
1 polymer ?
#
loop_
_entity_poly.entity_id
_entity_poly.type
_entity_poly.pdbx_seq_one_letter_code
_entity_poly.pdbx_strand_id
1 'polypeptide(L)'
;MTPHNSVSLLVAGALFLPLAAHAQPAAVPAAPRHDGAHDFDFLLGDWKAHVLRLPERLVGSTAWIEYDGISRHHSVLGSSANFEEFEVDSPATHQHIKAQTLRLYDPVSQQWSIYGIDVDKGTLGLPATVGQFDNGVGRFFDYEDWKGRMVLVRYEWSHSGRDHAHMEQAFSADGGASWEVNWICDLTR
;
A
#
# COMPACT_ATOMS: atom_id res chain seq x y z
N MET A 1 -81.58 6.05 -55.46
CA MET A 1 -81.44 6.15 -54.02
C MET A 1 -80.01 5.69 -53.70
N THR A 2 -79.10 6.53 -53.57
CA THR A 2 -77.70 6.26 -53.19
C THR A 2 -77.38 7.01 -51.90
N PRO A 3 -76.89 6.36 -50.83
CA PRO A 3 -76.52 7.04 -49.61
C PRO A 3 -75.07 7.58 -49.73
N HIS A 4 -74.93 8.81 -49.36
CA HIS A 4 -73.67 9.52 -49.25
C HIS A 4 -72.94 9.06 -47.95
N ASN A 5 -71.72 8.52 -48.09
CA ASN A 5 -70.84 8.27 -47.00
C ASN A 5 -69.97 9.50 -46.76
N SER A 6 -70.14 10.19 -45.64
CA SER A 6 -69.26 11.25 -45.19
C SER A 6 -68.05 10.67 -44.44
N VAL A 7 -66.84 10.87 -44.97
CA VAL A 7 -65.61 10.51 -44.30
C VAL A 7 -65.15 11.69 -43.44
N SER A 8 -65.17 11.51 -42.14
CA SER A 8 -64.59 12.50 -41.16
C SER A 8 -63.10 12.27 -41.03
N LEU A 9 -62.32 13.30 -41.42
CA LEU A 9 -60.86 13.31 -41.29
C LEU A 9 -60.48 13.78 -39.86
N LEU A 10 -59.99 12.86 -39.02
CA LEU A 10 -59.43 13.18 -37.71
C LEU A 10 -57.96 13.66 -37.88
N VAL A 11 -57.68 14.93 -37.68
CA VAL A 11 -56.35 15.49 -37.60
C VAL A 11 -55.78 15.26 -36.20
N ALA A 12 -54.87 14.32 -36.06
CA ALA A 12 -54.12 14.13 -34.82
C ALA A 12 -52.97 15.16 -34.71
N GLY A 13 -53.16 16.16 -33.86
CA GLY A 13 -52.10 17.11 -33.55
C GLY A 13 -51.05 16.48 -32.62
N ALA A 14 -49.82 16.29 -33.16
CA ALA A 14 -48.69 15.87 -32.35
C ALA A 14 -48.16 17.07 -31.52
N LEU A 15 -48.32 17.01 -30.19
CA LEU A 15 -47.66 17.95 -29.27
C LEU A 15 -46.15 17.57 -29.17
N PHE A 16 -45.30 18.39 -29.78
CA PHE A 16 -43.85 18.32 -29.52
C PHE A 16 -43.57 19.07 -28.19
N LEU A 17 -43.28 18.32 -27.13
CA LEU A 17 -42.69 18.86 -25.90
C LEU A 17 -41.18 19.03 -26.13
N PRO A 18 -40.62 20.21 -25.86
CA PRO A 18 -39.17 20.39 -25.95
C PRO A 18 -38.47 19.58 -24.84
N LEU A 19 -37.59 18.66 -25.20
CA LEU A 19 -36.67 18.03 -24.27
C LEU A 19 -35.71 19.11 -23.72
N ALA A 20 -35.86 19.48 -22.45
CA ALA A 20 -34.89 20.33 -21.77
C ALA A 20 -33.55 19.55 -21.67
N ALA A 21 -32.57 19.96 -22.44
CA ALA A 21 -31.22 19.47 -22.33
C ALA A 21 -30.65 19.87 -20.97
N HIS A 22 -30.56 18.94 -20.03
CA HIS A 22 -29.84 19.16 -18.78
C HIS A 22 -28.35 19.25 -19.13
N ALA A 23 -27.79 20.45 -19.02
CA ALA A 23 -26.36 20.64 -19.10
C ALA A 23 -25.69 19.87 -17.94
N GLN A 24 -24.93 18.83 -18.29
CA GLN A 24 -24.10 18.12 -17.32
C GLN A 24 -23.08 19.10 -16.74
N PRO A 25 -22.95 19.22 -15.42
CA PRO A 25 -21.91 20.07 -14.83
C PRO A 25 -20.55 19.60 -15.34
N ALA A 26 -19.74 20.55 -15.82
CA ALA A 26 -18.40 20.27 -16.27
C ALA A 26 -17.63 19.59 -15.12
N ALA A 27 -17.03 18.42 -15.41
CA ALA A 27 -16.19 17.72 -14.46
C ALA A 27 -15.06 18.67 -14.04
N VAL A 28 -14.96 18.97 -12.74
CA VAL A 28 -13.82 19.70 -12.18
C VAL A 28 -12.59 18.88 -12.50
N PRO A 29 -11.54 19.45 -13.12
CA PRO A 29 -10.30 18.72 -13.35
C PRO A 29 -9.80 18.19 -12.00
N ALA A 30 -9.57 16.88 -11.92
CA ALA A 30 -8.93 16.30 -10.74
C ALA A 30 -7.56 16.97 -10.57
N ALA A 31 -7.24 17.39 -9.34
CA ALA A 31 -5.91 17.91 -9.03
C ALA A 31 -4.87 16.90 -9.52
N PRO A 32 -3.73 17.35 -10.07
CA PRO A 32 -2.68 16.44 -10.48
C PRO A 32 -2.32 15.56 -9.29
N ARG A 33 -2.41 14.25 -9.46
CA ARG A 33 -2.01 13.29 -8.42
C ARG A 33 -0.50 13.44 -8.21
N HIS A 34 -0.08 13.32 -6.96
CA HIS A 34 1.33 13.26 -6.61
C HIS A 34 1.99 12.07 -7.33
N ASP A 35 3.10 12.33 -8.03
CA ASP A 35 3.92 11.26 -8.59
C ASP A 35 4.73 10.66 -7.44
N GLY A 36 4.35 9.47 -6.99
CA GLY A 36 4.96 8.79 -5.85
C GLY A 36 6.31 8.13 -6.13
N ALA A 37 6.91 8.33 -7.33
CA ALA A 37 8.16 7.64 -7.73
C ALA A 37 9.35 7.90 -6.79
N HIS A 38 9.31 9.00 -6.03
CA HIS A 38 10.35 9.43 -5.09
C HIS A 38 9.97 9.28 -3.61
N ASP A 39 8.83 8.69 -3.30
CA ASP A 39 8.30 8.65 -1.95
C ASP A 39 9.15 7.82 -0.97
N PHE A 40 9.95 6.87 -1.46
CA PHE A 40 10.91 6.11 -0.67
C PHE A 40 12.35 6.66 -0.70
N ASP A 41 12.61 7.80 -1.35
CA ASP A 41 13.98 8.35 -1.45
C ASP A 41 14.56 8.74 -0.09
N PHE A 42 13.72 9.02 0.92
CA PHE A 42 14.17 9.30 2.28
C PHE A 42 14.95 8.13 2.90
N LEU A 43 14.73 6.90 2.45
CA LEU A 43 15.44 5.72 2.95
C LEU A 43 16.86 5.59 2.39
N LEU A 44 17.18 6.17 1.23
CA LEU A 44 18.46 5.94 0.54
C LEU A 44 19.66 6.26 1.43
N GLY A 45 20.61 5.33 1.50
CA GLY A 45 21.83 5.39 2.30
C GLY A 45 21.85 4.39 3.46
N ASP A 46 22.76 4.66 4.41
CA ASP A 46 23.02 3.78 5.55
C ASP A 46 22.30 4.26 6.81
N TRP A 47 21.74 3.32 7.55
CA TRP A 47 20.96 3.54 8.76
C TRP A 47 21.40 2.58 9.88
N LYS A 48 21.33 3.05 11.12
CA LYS A 48 21.23 2.20 12.31
C LYS A 48 19.78 1.76 12.44
N ALA A 49 19.56 0.48 12.65
CA ALA A 49 18.23 -0.09 12.83
C ALA A 49 18.05 -0.54 14.28
N HIS A 50 16.98 -0.10 14.92
CA HIS A 50 16.49 -0.61 16.19
C HIS A 50 15.11 -1.24 15.97
N VAL A 51 14.95 -2.50 16.38
CA VAL A 51 13.75 -3.29 16.07
C VAL A 51 13.15 -3.86 17.32
N LEU A 52 11.83 -3.74 17.44
CA LEU A 52 10.99 -4.49 18.36
C LEU A 52 10.17 -5.50 17.57
N ARG A 53 10.31 -6.79 17.90
CA ARG A 53 9.56 -7.87 17.27
C ARG A 53 8.71 -8.60 18.29
N LEU A 54 7.43 -8.80 17.98
CA LEU A 54 6.52 -9.64 18.73
C LEU A 54 6.47 -11.04 18.08
N PRO A 55 7.14 -12.06 18.64
CA PRO A 55 7.21 -13.38 18.01
C PRO A 55 5.87 -14.15 18.09
N GLU A 56 5.14 -14.01 19.20
CA GLU A 56 3.83 -14.64 19.38
C GLU A 56 2.73 -13.65 19.07
N ARG A 57 2.24 -13.70 17.80
CA ARG A 57 1.28 -12.77 17.22
C ARG A 57 -0.14 -13.28 17.35
N LEU A 58 -1.11 -12.36 17.49
CA LEU A 58 -2.55 -12.61 17.51
C LEU A 58 -3.03 -13.49 18.67
N VAL A 59 -2.27 -13.49 19.78
CA VAL A 59 -2.58 -14.25 21.00
C VAL A 59 -2.55 -13.36 22.25
N GLY A 60 -2.48 -12.02 22.07
CA GLY A 60 -2.43 -11.07 23.17
C GLY A 60 -1.09 -11.05 23.91
N SER A 61 -0.01 -11.51 23.27
CA SER A 61 1.34 -11.44 23.84
C SER A 61 1.83 -10.00 23.92
N THR A 62 2.61 -9.69 24.96
CA THR A 62 3.33 -8.41 25.12
C THR A 62 4.84 -8.63 25.24
N ALA A 63 5.32 -9.84 24.94
CA ALA A 63 6.72 -10.21 25.04
C ALA A 63 7.47 -9.82 23.76
N TRP A 64 7.98 -8.60 23.74
CA TRP A 64 8.78 -8.08 22.63
C TRP A 64 10.24 -8.51 22.76
N ILE A 65 10.88 -8.77 21.64
CA ILE A 65 12.32 -9.02 21.52
C ILE A 65 12.93 -7.84 20.78
N GLU A 66 14.01 -7.30 21.36
CA GLU A 66 14.78 -6.20 20.78
C GLU A 66 15.91 -6.73 19.90
N TYR A 67 16.18 -6.00 18.81
CA TYR A 67 17.29 -6.23 17.90
C TYR A 67 17.90 -4.90 17.53
N ASP A 68 19.23 -4.87 17.36
CA ASP A 68 19.99 -3.73 16.86
C ASP A 68 20.85 -4.15 15.68
N GLY A 69 21.07 -3.23 14.75
CA GLY A 69 21.91 -3.49 13.59
C GLY A 69 21.87 -2.40 12.55
N ILE A 70 21.82 -2.78 11.30
CA ILE A 70 21.96 -1.87 10.15
C ILE A 70 20.90 -2.13 9.09
N SER A 71 20.53 -1.07 8.37
CA SER A 71 19.75 -1.11 7.14
C SER A 71 20.44 -0.23 6.09
N ARG A 72 20.69 -0.78 4.90
CA ARG A 72 21.31 -0.07 3.78
C ARG A 72 20.38 -0.07 2.60
N HIS A 73 20.10 1.10 2.06
CA HIS A 73 19.17 1.27 0.94
C HIS A 73 19.90 1.87 -0.26
N HIS A 74 19.76 1.20 -1.39
CA HIS A 74 20.37 1.58 -2.66
C HIS A 74 19.30 1.87 -3.71
N SER A 75 19.47 2.96 -4.46
CA SER A 75 18.64 3.21 -5.64
C SER A 75 18.97 2.20 -6.73
N VAL A 76 17.95 1.69 -7.40
CA VAL A 76 18.04 0.81 -8.56
C VAL A 76 17.30 1.48 -9.71
N LEU A 77 17.83 1.40 -10.94
CA LEU A 77 17.20 1.96 -12.14
C LEU A 77 16.81 3.44 -12.03
N GLY A 78 17.53 4.21 -11.26
CA GLY A 78 17.32 5.66 -11.10
C GLY A 78 16.18 5.96 -10.15
N SER A 79 15.84 5.91 -9.14
CA SER A 79 14.82 6.29 -8.13
C SER A 79 13.41 5.66 -8.26
N SER A 80 13.06 5.04 -9.36
CA SER A 80 11.78 4.28 -9.46
C SER A 80 11.85 2.87 -8.84
N ALA A 81 12.99 2.51 -8.25
CA ALA A 81 13.21 1.27 -7.51
C ALA A 81 14.31 1.44 -6.48
N ASN A 82 14.20 0.75 -5.37
CA ASN A 82 15.27 0.65 -4.38
C ASN A 82 15.40 -0.77 -3.84
N PHE A 83 16.60 -1.07 -3.35
CA PHE A 83 16.97 -2.33 -2.75
C PHE A 83 17.48 -2.09 -1.33
N GLU A 84 17.07 -2.95 -0.41
CA GLU A 84 17.49 -2.89 0.99
C GLU A 84 18.27 -4.14 1.38
N GLU A 85 19.36 -3.95 2.10
CA GLU A 85 20.05 -4.96 2.88
C GLU A 85 19.85 -4.65 4.35
N PHE A 86 19.25 -5.58 5.08
CA PHE A 86 18.90 -5.44 6.48
C PHE A 86 19.53 -6.56 7.30
N GLU A 87 20.18 -6.21 8.41
CA GLU A 87 20.85 -7.17 9.27
C GLU A 87 20.82 -6.67 10.72
N VAL A 88 20.20 -7.46 11.61
CA VAL A 88 20.05 -7.11 13.03
C VAL A 88 20.25 -8.33 13.92
N ASP A 89 20.77 -8.10 15.12
CA ASP A 89 21.04 -9.09 16.15
C ASP A 89 20.28 -8.77 17.42
N SER A 90 19.78 -9.80 18.11
CA SER A 90 19.21 -9.66 19.45
C SER A 90 20.24 -10.01 20.51
N PRO A 91 20.65 -9.07 21.36
CA PRO A 91 21.57 -9.35 22.46
C PRO A 91 21.00 -10.35 23.50
N ALA A 92 19.67 -10.32 23.67
CA ALA A 92 18.99 -11.11 24.69
C ALA A 92 18.76 -12.57 24.26
N THR A 93 18.50 -12.82 22.97
CA THR A 93 18.12 -14.16 22.46
C THR A 93 19.18 -14.78 21.56
N HIS A 94 20.22 -14.02 21.19
CA HIS A 94 21.25 -14.41 20.21
C HIS A 94 20.66 -14.77 18.83
N GLN A 95 19.45 -14.29 18.54
CA GLN A 95 18.84 -14.46 17.24
C GLN A 95 19.41 -13.41 16.27
N HIS A 96 19.70 -13.86 15.06
CA HIS A 96 20.17 -13.05 13.96
C HIS A 96 19.11 -13.02 12.86
N ILE A 97 18.80 -11.84 12.33
CA ILE A 97 17.85 -11.65 11.24
C ILE A 97 18.56 -10.96 10.10
N LYS A 98 18.51 -11.59 8.92
CA LYS A 98 18.86 -11.00 7.64
C LYS A 98 17.62 -10.90 6.78
N ALA A 99 17.44 -9.77 6.13
CA ALA A 99 16.38 -9.57 5.17
C ALA A 99 16.90 -8.75 4.01
N GLN A 100 16.37 -9.00 2.83
CA GLN A 100 16.58 -8.15 1.67
C GLN A 100 15.21 -7.80 1.10
N THR A 101 15.08 -6.56 0.64
CA THR A 101 13.81 -6.04 0.14
C THR A 101 14.04 -5.33 -1.18
N LEU A 102 13.23 -5.67 -2.19
CA LEU A 102 13.15 -4.93 -3.44
C LEU A 102 11.84 -4.14 -3.45
N ARG A 103 11.92 -2.82 -3.69
CA ARG A 103 10.75 -1.95 -3.87
C ARG A 103 10.72 -1.43 -5.29
N LEU A 104 9.58 -1.61 -5.95
CA LEU A 104 9.36 -1.19 -7.34
C LEU A 104 8.16 -0.25 -7.40
N TYR A 105 8.29 0.86 -8.11
CA TYR A 105 7.20 1.78 -8.38
C TYR A 105 6.58 1.51 -9.75
N ASP A 106 5.26 1.40 -9.77
CA ASP A 106 4.47 1.34 -11.01
C ASP A 106 3.87 2.72 -11.31
N PRO A 107 4.33 3.41 -12.36
CA PRO A 107 3.84 4.74 -12.71
C PRO A 107 2.40 4.74 -13.25
N VAL A 108 1.86 3.59 -13.66
CA VAL A 108 0.49 3.49 -14.17
C VAL A 108 -0.50 3.42 -13.03
N SER A 109 -0.30 2.53 -12.07
CA SER A 109 -1.12 2.44 -10.86
C SER A 109 -0.78 3.47 -9.80
N GLN A 110 0.40 4.12 -9.90
CA GLN A 110 0.99 5.03 -8.91
C GLN A 110 1.17 4.37 -7.55
N GLN A 111 1.55 3.10 -7.55
CA GLN A 111 1.77 2.30 -6.36
C GLN A 111 3.18 1.71 -6.32
N TRP A 112 3.66 1.47 -5.10
CA TRP A 112 4.85 0.69 -4.84
C TRP A 112 4.48 -0.76 -4.52
N SER A 113 5.30 -1.67 -5.01
CA SER A 113 5.29 -3.09 -4.65
C SER A 113 6.56 -3.41 -3.87
N ILE A 114 6.41 -3.98 -2.69
CA ILE A 114 7.48 -4.36 -1.77
C ILE A 114 7.61 -5.89 -1.78
N TYR A 115 8.78 -6.38 -2.16
CA TYR A 115 9.10 -7.80 -2.24
C TYR A 115 10.20 -8.15 -1.23
N GLY A 116 9.91 -9.05 -0.31
CA GLY A 116 10.95 -9.71 0.48
C GLY A 116 11.74 -10.69 -0.37
N ILE A 117 13.05 -10.76 -0.16
CA ILE A 117 13.95 -11.70 -0.84
C ILE A 117 14.50 -12.66 0.21
N ASP A 118 14.25 -13.95 0.03
CA ASP A 118 14.86 -15.02 0.81
C ASP A 118 16.08 -15.53 0.03
N VAL A 119 17.27 -15.05 0.40
CA VAL A 119 18.51 -15.39 -0.29
C VAL A 119 18.97 -16.82 -0.04
N ASP A 120 18.60 -17.40 1.09
CA ASP A 120 18.95 -18.76 1.44
C ASP A 120 18.16 -19.78 0.61
N LYS A 121 16.91 -19.43 0.27
CA LYS A 121 16.03 -20.23 -0.60
C LYS A 121 16.09 -19.81 -2.07
N GLY A 122 16.63 -18.62 -2.38
CA GLY A 122 16.65 -18.10 -3.74
C GLY A 122 15.23 -17.73 -4.25
N THR A 123 14.35 -17.22 -3.38
CA THR A 123 12.95 -16.93 -3.70
C THR A 123 12.57 -15.50 -3.40
N LEU A 124 11.60 -14.99 -4.17
CA LEU A 124 10.88 -13.76 -3.83
C LEU A 124 9.66 -14.09 -2.98
N GLY A 125 9.38 -13.27 -1.98
CA GLY A 125 8.11 -13.27 -1.27
C GLY A 125 6.97 -12.82 -2.20
N LEU A 126 5.98 -13.68 -2.39
CA LEU A 126 4.81 -13.42 -3.21
C LEU A 126 3.54 -13.78 -2.44
N PRO A 127 2.48 -12.97 -2.56
CA PRO A 127 2.40 -11.71 -3.33
C PRO A 127 3.28 -10.61 -2.76
N ALA A 128 3.49 -9.53 -3.53
CA ALA A 128 4.11 -8.32 -3.02
C ALA A 128 3.16 -7.60 -2.05
N THR A 129 3.72 -6.88 -1.08
CA THR A 129 2.97 -5.93 -0.28
C THR A 129 2.82 -4.64 -1.10
N VAL A 130 1.58 -4.23 -1.42
CA VAL A 130 1.30 -3.13 -2.37
C VAL A 130 0.62 -1.97 -1.69
N GLY A 131 1.03 -0.75 -2.06
CA GLY A 131 0.43 0.47 -1.53
C GLY A 131 1.08 1.74 -2.04
N GLN A 132 0.81 2.83 -1.34
CA GLN A 132 1.27 4.17 -1.71
C GLN A 132 1.42 5.05 -0.48
N PHE A 133 2.07 6.20 -0.68
CA PHE A 133 2.13 7.26 0.32
C PHE A 133 0.94 8.21 0.16
N ASP A 134 0.42 8.64 1.30
CA ASP A 134 -0.56 9.72 1.40
C ASP A 134 -0.18 10.61 2.60
N ASN A 135 -0.01 11.91 2.34
CA ASN A 135 0.36 12.90 3.35
C ASN A 135 1.60 12.51 4.19
N GLY A 136 2.61 11.95 3.54
CA GLY A 136 3.88 11.56 4.17
C GLY A 136 3.87 10.24 4.92
N VAL A 137 2.77 9.49 4.86
CA VAL A 137 2.65 8.15 5.44
C VAL A 137 2.37 7.13 4.34
N GLY A 138 3.26 6.17 4.20
CA GLY A 138 3.09 5.04 3.27
C GLY A 138 2.33 3.90 3.92
N ARG A 139 1.28 3.39 3.28
CA ARG A 139 0.53 2.21 3.74
C ARG A 139 0.47 1.17 2.65
N PHE A 140 0.91 -0.04 2.99
CA PHE A 140 1.07 -1.15 2.08
C PHE A 140 0.41 -2.39 2.67
N PHE A 141 -0.24 -3.19 1.82
CA PHE A 141 -1.05 -4.32 2.28
C PHE A 141 -0.76 -5.57 1.46
N ASP A 142 -0.81 -6.72 2.13
CA ASP A 142 -0.89 -8.04 1.53
C ASP A 142 -1.63 -9.03 2.45
N TYR A 143 -1.58 -10.32 2.11
CA TYR A 143 -2.12 -11.41 2.91
C TYR A 143 -1.02 -12.44 3.14
N GLU A 144 -0.87 -12.87 4.41
CA GLU A 144 0.07 -13.92 4.79
C GLU A 144 -0.66 -15.11 5.42
N ASP A 145 -0.12 -16.32 5.26
CA ASP A 145 -0.49 -17.46 6.09
C ASP A 145 0.29 -17.37 7.41
N TRP A 146 -0.43 -17.14 8.49
CA TRP A 146 0.12 -17.16 9.83
C TRP A 146 -0.40 -18.36 10.61
N LYS A 147 0.44 -19.39 10.76
CA LYS A 147 0.11 -20.63 11.49
C LYS A 147 -1.18 -21.30 10.97
N GLY A 148 -1.37 -21.37 9.63
CA GLY A 148 -2.54 -21.96 8.98
C GLY A 148 -3.77 -21.06 8.91
N ARG A 149 -3.65 -19.79 9.24
CA ARG A 149 -4.70 -18.78 9.14
C ARG A 149 -4.25 -17.65 8.24
N MET A 150 -5.06 -17.34 7.22
CA MET A 150 -4.84 -16.13 6.41
C MET A 150 -5.09 -14.89 7.26
N VAL A 151 -4.11 -14.00 7.30
CA VAL A 151 -4.17 -12.71 7.97
C VAL A 151 -3.90 -11.59 6.97
N LEU A 152 -4.54 -10.45 7.18
CA LEU A 152 -4.21 -9.24 6.45
C LEU A 152 -2.99 -8.59 7.10
N VAL A 153 -2.01 -8.22 6.31
CA VAL A 153 -0.79 -7.56 6.75
C VAL A 153 -0.81 -6.10 6.31
N ARG A 154 -0.35 -5.21 7.18
CA ARG A 154 -0.12 -3.82 6.86
C ARG A 154 1.30 -3.45 7.23
N TYR A 155 2.04 -2.84 6.30
CA TYR A 155 3.23 -2.05 6.60
C TYR A 155 2.88 -0.58 6.56
N GLU A 156 3.31 0.16 7.57
CA GLU A 156 3.18 1.61 7.63
C GLU A 156 4.57 2.23 7.76
N TRP A 157 4.90 3.15 6.83
CA TRP A 157 6.16 3.86 6.76
C TRP A 157 5.96 5.35 6.98
N SER A 158 6.83 5.96 7.77
CA SER A 158 6.88 7.40 7.95
C SER A 158 8.31 7.87 8.19
N HIS A 159 8.56 9.17 8.12
CA HIS A 159 9.85 9.76 8.47
C HIS A 159 9.68 11.12 9.13
N SER A 160 10.65 11.49 9.97
CA SER A 160 10.75 12.80 10.60
C SER A 160 12.10 13.41 10.28
N GLY A 161 12.08 14.42 9.40
CA GLY A 161 13.30 15.00 8.89
C GLY A 161 14.10 14.04 8.01
N ARG A 162 15.44 14.17 8.03
CA ARG A 162 16.37 13.41 7.18
C ARG A 162 17.00 12.21 7.89
N ASP A 163 16.95 12.19 9.21
CA ASP A 163 17.77 11.31 10.05
C ASP A 163 16.94 10.31 10.87
N HIS A 164 15.61 10.31 10.69
CA HIS A 164 14.71 9.40 11.35
C HIS A 164 13.68 8.85 10.37
N ALA A 165 13.57 7.53 10.29
CA ALA A 165 12.47 6.83 9.63
C ALA A 165 11.89 5.77 10.56
N HIS A 166 10.61 5.48 10.38
CA HIS A 166 9.85 4.58 11.21
C HIS A 166 9.01 3.64 10.35
N MET A 167 8.99 2.37 10.71
CA MET A 167 8.16 1.36 10.07
C MET A 167 7.46 0.48 11.10
N GLU A 168 6.17 0.26 10.90
CA GLU A 168 5.41 -0.74 11.64
C GLU A 168 4.85 -1.81 10.70
N GLN A 169 4.89 -3.07 11.16
CA GLN A 169 4.06 -4.14 10.62
C GLN A 169 2.96 -4.46 11.60
N ALA A 170 1.74 -4.61 11.08
CA ALA A 170 0.61 -5.05 11.86
C ALA A 170 -0.16 -6.17 11.16
N PHE A 171 -0.69 -7.11 11.94
CA PHE A 171 -1.58 -8.16 11.46
C PHE A 171 -3.01 -7.89 11.87
N SER A 172 -3.94 -8.25 10.98
CA SER A 172 -5.37 -8.30 11.27
C SER A 172 -5.92 -9.69 10.95
N ALA A 173 -6.62 -10.24 11.91
CA ALA A 173 -7.28 -11.54 11.78
C ALA A 173 -8.79 -11.43 11.51
N ASP A 174 -9.32 -10.20 11.38
CA ASP A 174 -10.74 -9.87 11.24
C ASP A 174 -11.04 -8.96 10.03
N GLY A 175 -10.16 -9.05 9.00
CA GLY A 175 -10.35 -8.30 7.76
C GLY A 175 -10.08 -6.80 7.87
N GLY A 176 -9.24 -6.38 8.82
CA GLY A 176 -8.86 -4.99 9.01
C GLY A 176 -9.70 -4.23 10.04
N ALA A 177 -10.62 -4.90 10.74
CA ALA A 177 -11.41 -4.26 11.80
C ALA A 177 -10.58 -3.94 13.04
N SER A 178 -9.60 -4.79 13.36
CA SER A 178 -8.59 -4.55 14.40
C SER A 178 -7.20 -4.94 13.90
N TRP A 179 -6.17 -4.33 14.50
CA TRP A 179 -4.77 -4.52 14.11
C TRP A 179 -3.89 -4.74 15.33
N GLU A 180 -3.04 -5.74 15.27
CA GLU A 180 -1.97 -5.97 16.25
C GLU A 180 -0.62 -5.60 15.60
N VAL A 181 0.03 -4.55 16.11
CA VAL A 181 1.42 -4.23 15.75
C VAL A 181 2.32 -5.33 16.27
N ASN A 182 3.16 -5.88 15.42
CA ASN A 182 4.02 -7.03 15.76
C ASN A 182 5.47 -6.90 15.29
N TRP A 183 5.79 -5.80 14.64
CA TRP A 183 7.13 -5.39 14.26
C TRP A 183 7.18 -3.87 14.24
N ILE A 184 8.18 -3.29 14.87
CA ILE A 184 8.48 -1.86 14.85
C ILE A 184 9.95 -1.74 14.47
N CYS A 185 10.27 -0.86 13.55
CA CYS A 185 11.64 -0.58 13.15
C CYS A 185 11.88 0.93 13.12
N ASP A 186 12.76 1.38 13.98
CA ASP A 186 13.25 2.75 14.01
C ASP A 186 14.62 2.82 13.35
N LEU A 187 14.74 3.65 12.33
CA LEU A 187 15.96 3.90 11.59
C LEU A 187 16.52 5.29 11.96
N THR A 188 17.79 5.35 12.29
CA THR A 188 18.51 6.60 12.65
C THR A 188 19.83 6.71 11.92
N ARG A 189 20.28 7.94 11.65
CA ARG A 189 21.61 8.26 11.08
C ARG A 189 22.48 8.97 12.07
#